data_436596702e539424a7806b2e2e561c84
#
_entry.id   436596702e539424a7806b2e2e561c84
#
_cell.length_a   1.000
_cell.length_b   1.000
_cell.length_c   1.000
_cell.angle_alpha   90.00
_cell.angle_beta   90.00
_cell.angle_gamma   90.00
#
_symmetry.space_group_name_H-M   'P 1'
#
loop_
_entity.id
_entity.type
_entity.pdbx_description
1 polymer ?
#
loop_
_entity_poly.entity_id
_entity_poly.type
_entity_poly.pdbx_seq_one_letter_code
_entity_poly.pdbx_strand_id
1 'polypeptide(L)'
;NTLRWGVSGQAELISDHISEWEWRDSAGYSLPNDGQTMELYYAMRGDSSMKSARVQAYIQNEHKWNTASGQWIFTIGGRLQWWSWNNEVLPSPRASVEWLPGWKRDFCFRLATGLYYQAPFYKELRDTVTDALGITRIVLNRDLKAQRSVRVVLGGDYYFRAWGRPFKLTAEAYYKYIDRMESYTVDNVRVRYSGKNDSQGYGAGLDLKLYGELVPGADSWISFSTMVARQRPINGGAWIPSPTESRYNFSMLFQDYLPQLPQLKFHLKMLFAEGQPYYAPRNSQAWGRMPMYKRIDLGATYIFNAQTAKFMRAASAKHVKQWAIQFEVFNLVGWKNVN
;
A
#
# COMPACT_ATOMS: atom_id res chain seq x y z
N ASN A 1 -6.35 -20.98 -24.70
CA ASN A 1 -6.85 -19.60 -24.74
C ASN A 1 -7.93 -19.40 -23.70
N THR A 2 -7.82 -18.33 -22.95
CA THR A 2 -8.86 -17.94 -21.97
C THR A 2 -9.19 -16.48 -22.18
N LEU A 3 -10.44 -16.19 -22.57
CA LEU A 3 -10.94 -14.83 -22.69
C LEU A 3 -11.73 -14.48 -21.43
N ARG A 4 -11.41 -13.34 -20.81
CA ARG A 4 -12.12 -12.78 -19.66
C ARG A 4 -12.56 -11.37 -19.99
N TRP A 5 -13.80 -11.04 -19.68
CA TRP A 5 -14.32 -9.70 -19.85
C TRP A 5 -15.35 -9.39 -18.76
N GLY A 6 -15.60 -8.13 -18.54
CA GLY A 6 -16.61 -7.71 -17.59
C GLY A 6 -16.88 -6.22 -17.68
N VAL A 7 -18.04 -5.85 -17.16
CA VAL A 7 -18.50 -4.47 -17.03
C VAL A 7 -18.95 -4.26 -15.59
N SER A 8 -18.61 -3.12 -15.02
CA SER A 8 -19.10 -2.72 -13.69
C SER A 8 -19.45 -1.24 -13.67
N GLY A 9 -20.44 -0.91 -12.86
CA GLY A 9 -20.85 0.46 -12.58
C GLY A 9 -20.84 0.74 -11.09
N GLN A 10 -20.46 1.95 -10.71
CA GLN A 10 -20.45 2.44 -9.34
C GLN A 10 -21.07 3.83 -9.31
N ALA A 11 -21.99 4.07 -8.39
CA ALA A 11 -22.51 5.40 -8.07
C ALA A 11 -21.96 5.83 -6.71
N GLU A 12 -21.48 7.06 -6.63
CA GLU A 12 -20.92 7.66 -5.41
C GLU A 12 -21.75 8.89 -5.04
N LEU A 13 -22.22 8.88 -3.81
CA LEU A 13 -22.95 10.00 -3.20
C LEU A 13 -22.19 10.37 -1.93
N ILE A 14 -21.60 11.56 -1.90
CA ILE A 14 -20.86 12.06 -0.75
C ILE A 14 -21.53 13.34 -0.32
N SER A 15 -21.83 13.45 0.97
CA SER A 15 -22.26 14.67 1.63
C SER A 15 -21.28 14.93 2.76
N ASP A 16 -20.62 16.08 2.71
CA ASP A 16 -19.57 16.45 3.65
C ASP A 16 -19.88 17.79 4.29
N HIS A 17 -19.85 17.82 5.61
CA HIS A 17 -19.98 19.02 6.43
C HIS A 17 -18.67 19.29 7.14
N ILE A 18 -18.05 20.43 6.87
CA ILE A 18 -16.76 20.81 7.43
C ILE A 18 -16.96 21.97 8.39
N SER A 19 -16.45 21.80 9.59
CA SER A 19 -16.36 22.87 10.59
C SER A 19 -15.01 22.70 11.31
N GLU A 20 -14.03 23.43 10.84
CA GLU A 20 -12.65 23.39 11.35
C GLU A 20 -12.25 24.77 11.82
N TRP A 21 -11.55 24.86 12.94
CA TRP A 21 -10.96 26.09 13.44
C TRP A 21 -9.65 25.81 14.16
N GLU A 22 -8.78 26.80 14.18
CA GLU A 22 -7.52 26.75 14.91
C GLU A 22 -7.30 28.07 15.65
N TRP A 23 -7.17 27.95 16.96
CA TRP A 23 -6.69 29.01 17.80
C TRP A 23 -5.20 28.85 18.01
N ARG A 24 -4.44 29.92 17.87
CA ARG A 24 -3.00 29.91 18.13
C ARG A 24 -2.70 30.84 19.28
N ASP A 25 -2.02 30.28 20.29
CA ASP A 25 -1.37 31.02 21.35
C ASP A 25 0.11 30.64 21.32
N SER A 26 0.96 31.64 21.09
CA SER A 26 2.40 31.43 21.07
C SER A 26 3.04 31.59 22.42
N ALA A 27 2.31 32.04 23.45
CA ALA A 27 2.85 32.46 24.73
C ALA A 27 4.10 33.37 24.54
N GLY A 28 4.14 34.14 23.44
CA GLY A 28 5.24 35.06 23.12
C GLY A 28 6.46 34.44 22.42
N TYR A 29 6.45 33.10 22.13
CA TYR A 29 7.62 32.42 21.57
C TYR A 29 7.71 32.37 20.07
N SER A 30 6.61 32.23 19.35
CA SER A 30 6.64 31.96 17.91
C SER A 30 5.74 32.86 17.04
N LEU A 31 4.80 33.53 17.63
CA LEU A 31 3.93 34.49 16.96
C LEU A 31 3.90 35.80 17.75
N PRO A 32 3.76 36.97 17.06
CA PRO A 32 3.46 38.19 17.76
C PRO A 32 2.18 38.01 18.59
N ASN A 33 2.27 38.23 19.89
CA ASN A 33 1.15 38.10 20.82
C ASN A 33 1.18 39.28 21.79
N ASP A 34 0.04 39.92 22.00
CA ASP A 34 -0.13 40.97 23.01
C ASP A 34 -0.21 40.43 24.43
N GLY A 35 -0.20 39.06 24.56
CA GLY A 35 -0.24 38.35 25.84
C GLY A 35 -1.62 38.33 26.51
N GLN A 36 -2.66 38.82 25.86
CA GLN A 36 -3.99 38.98 26.47
C GLN A 36 -5.09 38.18 25.78
N THR A 37 -4.97 37.90 24.48
CA THR A 37 -6.04 37.24 23.72
C THR A 37 -5.50 36.13 22.85
N MET A 38 -6.23 35.01 22.82
CA MET A 38 -5.99 33.92 21.89
C MET A 38 -6.63 34.30 20.54
N GLU A 39 -5.85 34.35 19.47
CA GLU A 39 -6.35 34.71 18.16
C GLU A 39 -6.84 33.52 17.36
N LEU A 40 -7.97 33.67 16.67
CA LEU A 40 -8.46 32.72 15.71
C LEU A 40 -7.60 32.80 14.44
N TYR A 41 -6.68 31.88 14.30
CA TYR A 41 -5.76 31.85 13.15
C TYR A 41 -6.42 31.33 11.89
N TYR A 42 -7.33 30.37 12.02
CA TYR A 42 -7.98 29.70 10.90
C TYR A 42 -9.40 29.27 11.29
N ALA A 43 -10.32 29.51 10.38
CA ALA A 43 -11.68 28.96 10.46
C ALA A 43 -12.17 28.61 9.05
N MET A 44 -12.73 27.43 8.90
CA MET A 44 -13.37 26.99 7.68
C MET A 44 -14.68 26.29 8.02
N ARG A 45 -15.76 26.73 7.41
CA ARG A 45 -17.08 26.07 7.51
C ARG A 45 -17.66 25.93 6.11
N GLY A 46 -18.29 24.82 5.84
CA GLY A 46 -18.99 24.65 4.58
C GLY A 46 -19.58 23.26 4.42
N ASP A 47 -20.54 23.23 3.55
CA ASP A 47 -21.22 22.02 3.11
C ASP A 47 -20.83 21.77 1.66
N SER A 48 -20.51 20.54 1.34
CA SER A 48 -20.28 20.12 -0.05
C SER A 48 -20.90 18.76 -0.33
N SER A 49 -21.36 18.60 -1.54
CA SER A 49 -21.91 17.33 -1.98
C SER A 49 -21.36 16.94 -3.34
N MET A 50 -21.01 15.67 -3.49
CA MET A 50 -20.57 15.10 -4.76
C MET A 50 -21.50 13.96 -5.15
N LYS A 51 -21.96 14.02 -6.40
CA LYS A 51 -22.68 12.92 -7.05
C LYS A 51 -21.87 12.53 -8.28
N SER A 52 -21.38 11.31 -8.31
CA SER A 52 -20.61 10.82 -9.46
C SER A 52 -20.94 9.38 -9.79
N ALA A 53 -20.71 9.00 -11.04
CA ALA A 53 -20.81 7.63 -11.52
C ALA A 53 -19.50 7.24 -12.19
N ARG A 54 -19.11 5.99 -12.00
CA ARG A 54 -17.99 5.37 -12.71
C ARG A 54 -18.49 4.13 -13.44
N VAL A 55 -18.21 4.07 -14.72
CA VAL A 55 -18.50 2.88 -15.53
C VAL A 55 -17.17 2.36 -16.06
N GLN A 56 -16.94 1.07 -15.91
CA GLN A 56 -15.72 0.46 -16.42
C GLN A 56 -16.01 -0.85 -17.14
N ALA A 57 -15.29 -1.07 -18.22
CA ALA A 57 -15.28 -2.32 -18.96
C ALA A 57 -13.84 -2.83 -19.09
N TYR A 58 -13.65 -4.13 -19.09
CA TYR A 58 -12.35 -4.73 -19.37
C TYR A 58 -12.49 -5.95 -20.25
N ILE A 59 -11.43 -6.20 -21.00
CA ILE A 59 -11.23 -7.41 -21.79
C ILE A 59 -9.79 -7.86 -21.63
N GLN A 60 -9.58 -9.18 -21.48
CA GLN A 60 -8.28 -9.78 -21.33
C GLN A 60 -8.26 -11.15 -22.00
N ASN A 61 -7.23 -11.41 -22.78
CA ASN A 61 -6.98 -12.70 -23.39
C ASN A 61 -5.68 -13.29 -22.86
N GLU A 62 -5.72 -14.55 -22.48
CA GLU A 62 -4.57 -15.37 -22.06
C GLU A 62 -4.35 -16.46 -23.11
N HIS A 63 -3.15 -16.50 -23.66
CA HIS A 63 -2.73 -17.49 -24.62
C HIS A 63 -1.55 -18.31 -24.08
N LYS A 64 -1.70 -19.64 -24.02
CA LYS A 64 -0.65 -20.57 -23.62
C LYS A 64 -0.04 -21.21 -24.86
N TRP A 65 1.27 -21.15 -24.93
CA TRP A 65 2.05 -21.72 -26.03
C TRP A 65 3.14 -22.62 -25.50
N ASN A 66 3.07 -23.89 -25.86
CA ASN A 66 4.06 -24.91 -25.48
C ASN A 66 5.13 -25.01 -26.59
N THR A 67 6.38 -24.93 -26.19
CA THR A 67 7.55 -25.05 -27.05
C THR A 67 8.51 -26.11 -26.49
N ALA A 68 9.49 -26.50 -27.27
CA ALA A 68 10.56 -27.41 -26.80
C ALA A 68 11.36 -26.82 -25.61
N SER A 69 11.44 -25.49 -25.50
CA SER A 69 12.14 -24.77 -24.41
C SER A 69 11.31 -24.57 -23.16
N GLY A 70 10.00 -24.91 -23.18
CA GLY A 70 9.09 -24.73 -22.07
C GLY A 70 7.75 -24.13 -22.49
N GLN A 71 6.97 -23.72 -21.52
CA GLN A 71 5.64 -23.10 -21.71
C GLN A 71 5.73 -21.57 -21.60
N TRP A 72 5.14 -20.91 -22.57
CA TRP A 72 4.94 -19.45 -22.59
C TRP A 72 3.47 -19.14 -22.35
N ILE A 73 3.21 -18.14 -21.51
CA ILE A 73 1.86 -17.65 -21.24
C ILE A 73 1.86 -16.15 -21.53
N PHE A 74 1.12 -15.74 -22.55
CA PHE A 74 0.96 -14.33 -22.94
C PHE A 74 -0.40 -13.86 -22.47
N THR A 75 -0.44 -12.75 -21.74
CA THR A 75 -1.69 -12.12 -21.35
C THR A 75 -1.70 -10.70 -21.85
N ILE A 76 -2.70 -10.35 -22.66
CA ILE A 76 -2.91 -9.01 -23.18
C ILE A 76 -4.34 -8.60 -22.83
N GLY A 77 -4.51 -7.38 -22.37
CA GLY A 77 -5.83 -6.87 -22.03
C GLY A 77 -5.86 -5.36 -21.92
N GLY A 78 -7.06 -4.85 -21.77
CA GLY A 78 -7.30 -3.44 -21.55
C GLY A 78 -8.50 -3.23 -20.66
N ARG A 79 -8.48 -2.11 -19.97
CA ARG A 79 -9.62 -1.57 -19.23
C ARG A 79 -9.92 -0.18 -19.75
N LEU A 80 -11.18 0.12 -19.91
CA LEU A 80 -11.69 1.46 -20.19
C LEU A 80 -12.58 1.87 -19.01
N GLN A 81 -12.30 3.02 -18.42
CA GLN A 81 -13.10 3.59 -17.36
C GLN A 81 -13.58 4.97 -17.77
N TRP A 82 -14.84 5.27 -17.56
CA TRP A 82 -15.42 6.60 -17.66
C TRP A 82 -15.82 7.07 -16.26
N TRP A 83 -15.49 8.33 -15.94
CA TRP A 83 -15.86 8.98 -14.69
C TRP A 83 -16.70 10.23 -14.98
N SER A 84 -17.92 10.27 -14.47
CA SER A 84 -18.88 11.33 -14.78
C SER A 84 -18.53 12.66 -14.13
N TRP A 85 -17.65 12.70 -13.13
CA TRP A 85 -17.32 13.93 -12.41
C TRP A 85 -16.68 14.98 -13.32
N ASN A 86 -15.70 14.57 -14.11
CA ASN A 86 -14.97 15.42 -15.06
C ASN A 86 -15.04 14.91 -16.51
N ASN A 87 -15.93 13.93 -16.79
CA ASN A 87 -16.09 13.26 -18.08
C ASN A 87 -14.80 12.62 -18.62
N GLU A 88 -13.88 12.22 -17.74
CA GLU A 88 -12.60 11.64 -18.15
C GLU A 88 -12.76 10.17 -18.57
N VAL A 89 -12.15 9.84 -19.71
CA VAL A 89 -12.07 8.47 -20.23
C VAL A 89 -10.64 7.97 -20.07
N LEU A 90 -10.46 6.86 -19.37
CA LEU A 90 -9.19 6.35 -18.86
C LEU A 90 -8.88 4.96 -19.45
N PRO A 91 -8.18 4.91 -20.62
CA PRO A 91 -7.77 3.64 -21.22
C PRO A 91 -6.54 3.07 -20.52
N SER A 92 -6.62 1.84 -20.03
CA SER A 92 -5.57 1.15 -19.28
C SER A 92 -5.14 -0.15 -19.95
N PRO A 93 -4.30 -0.12 -21.00
CA PRO A 93 -3.75 -1.31 -21.62
C PRO A 93 -2.74 -1.99 -20.66
N ARG A 94 -2.67 -3.33 -20.75
CA ARG A 94 -1.79 -4.18 -19.94
C ARG A 94 -1.30 -5.36 -20.77
N ALA A 95 -0.07 -5.76 -20.52
CA ALA A 95 0.50 -6.97 -21.10
C ALA A 95 1.39 -7.66 -20.09
N SER A 96 1.40 -8.98 -20.10
CA SER A 96 2.39 -9.78 -19.38
C SER A 96 2.78 -11.01 -20.17
N VAL A 97 3.98 -11.45 -19.93
CA VAL A 97 4.51 -12.71 -20.42
C VAL A 97 5.08 -13.48 -19.24
N GLU A 98 4.72 -14.75 -19.17
CA GLU A 98 5.30 -15.71 -18.24
C GLU A 98 5.99 -16.82 -19.04
N TRP A 99 7.15 -17.22 -18.56
CA TRP A 99 7.90 -18.33 -19.14
C TRP A 99 8.25 -19.36 -18.08
N LEU A 100 7.77 -20.56 -18.28
CA LEU A 100 8.06 -21.75 -17.48
C LEU A 100 9.02 -22.62 -18.31
N PRO A 101 10.33 -22.51 -18.08
CA PRO A 101 11.30 -23.28 -18.84
C PRO A 101 11.17 -24.78 -18.57
N GLY A 102 11.40 -25.60 -19.58
CA GLY A 102 11.45 -27.05 -19.49
C GLY A 102 12.73 -27.59 -18.82
N TRP A 103 13.32 -26.84 -17.89
CA TRP A 103 14.55 -27.21 -17.21
C TRP A 103 14.29 -28.25 -16.11
N LYS A 104 15.37 -28.93 -15.65
CA LYS A 104 15.27 -29.81 -14.48
C LYS A 104 14.91 -29.09 -13.17
N ARG A 105 15.08 -27.77 -13.14
CA ARG A 105 14.77 -26.92 -11.99
C ARG A 105 13.51 -26.13 -12.30
N ASP A 106 12.61 -26.04 -11.36
CA ASP A 106 11.31 -25.39 -11.50
C ASP A 106 11.46 -23.87 -11.35
N PHE A 107 11.60 -23.18 -12.47
CA PHE A 107 11.58 -21.73 -12.56
C PHE A 107 10.30 -21.24 -13.24
N CYS A 108 9.88 -20.05 -12.85
CA CYS A 108 8.90 -19.27 -13.56
C CYS A 108 9.43 -17.83 -13.69
N PHE A 109 9.54 -17.31 -14.89
CA PHE A 109 9.94 -15.92 -15.14
C PHE A 109 8.73 -15.13 -15.60
N ARG A 110 8.61 -13.87 -15.16
CA ARG A 110 7.49 -12.98 -15.48
C ARG A 110 7.98 -11.61 -15.85
N LEU A 111 7.40 -11.05 -16.92
CA LEU A 111 7.52 -9.64 -17.26
C LEU A 111 6.10 -9.08 -17.44
N ALA A 112 5.78 -8.03 -16.74
CA ALA A 112 4.49 -7.37 -16.84
C ALA A 112 4.66 -5.86 -17.00
N THR A 113 3.82 -5.27 -17.83
CA THR A 113 3.75 -3.82 -18.03
C THR A 113 2.32 -3.36 -18.21
N GLY A 114 2.08 -2.10 -17.92
CA GLY A 114 0.74 -1.53 -18.11
C GLY A 114 0.66 -0.06 -17.76
N LEU A 115 -0.41 0.54 -18.28
CA LEU A 115 -0.83 1.88 -17.98
C LEU A 115 -2.01 1.82 -17.00
N TYR A 116 -1.91 2.62 -15.94
CA TYR A 116 -2.90 2.63 -14.85
C TYR A 116 -3.31 4.05 -14.54
N TYR A 117 -4.58 4.21 -14.21
CA TYR A 117 -5.13 5.47 -13.76
C TYR A 117 -5.74 5.32 -12.37
N GLN A 118 -5.64 6.40 -11.60
CA GLN A 118 -6.29 6.54 -10.30
C GLN A 118 -6.99 7.88 -10.27
N ALA A 119 -8.31 7.86 -10.21
CA ALA A 119 -9.08 9.08 -10.03
C ALA A 119 -8.78 9.68 -8.65
N PRO A 120 -8.82 11.01 -8.52
CA PRO A 120 -8.64 11.69 -7.25
C PRO A 120 -9.64 11.20 -6.18
N PHE A 121 -9.19 11.19 -4.94
CA PHE A 121 -10.09 11.01 -3.80
C PHE A 121 -10.91 12.28 -3.55
N TYR A 122 -12.05 12.14 -2.90
CA TYR A 122 -12.90 13.29 -2.56
C TYR A 122 -12.13 14.42 -1.86
N LYS A 123 -11.22 14.09 -0.94
CA LYS A 123 -10.41 15.10 -0.22
C LYS A 123 -9.47 15.89 -1.13
N GLU A 124 -8.96 15.27 -2.18
CA GLU A 124 -8.12 15.90 -3.19
C GLU A 124 -8.91 16.86 -4.09
N LEU A 125 -10.21 16.61 -4.28
CA LEU A 125 -11.10 17.46 -5.06
C LEU A 125 -11.55 18.71 -4.31
N ARG A 126 -11.39 18.78 -2.99
CA ARG A 126 -11.80 19.94 -2.21
C ARG A 126 -10.85 21.10 -2.42
N ASP A 127 -11.40 22.22 -2.84
CA ASP A 127 -10.71 23.50 -2.97
C ASP A 127 -11.48 24.59 -2.22
N THR A 128 -10.84 25.70 -1.96
CA THR A 128 -11.44 26.85 -1.29
C THR A 128 -11.36 28.06 -2.20
N VAL A 129 -12.48 28.71 -2.41
CA VAL A 129 -12.55 29.97 -3.16
C VAL A 129 -13.01 31.08 -2.22
N THR A 130 -12.23 32.14 -2.15
CA THR A 130 -12.57 33.35 -1.40
C THR A 130 -13.17 34.37 -2.37
N ASP A 131 -14.39 34.80 -2.11
CA ASP A 131 -15.06 35.80 -2.93
C ASP A 131 -14.57 37.24 -2.66
N ALA A 132 -15.04 38.19 -3.45
CA ALA A 132 -14.67 39.59 -3.31
C ALA A 132 -15.03 40.23 -1.95
N LEU A 133 -15.88 39.59 -1.19
CA LEU A 133 -16.28 40.02 0.16
C LEU A 133 -15.45 39.35 1.26
N GLY A 134 -14.42 38.55 0.88
CA GLY A 134 -13.58 37.80 1.81
C GLY A 134 -14.22 36.53 2.38
N ILE A 135 -15.36 36.07 1.86
CA ILE A 135 -16.02 34.86 2.32
C ILE A 135 -15.40 33.66 1.60
N THR A 136 -14.83 32.75 2.39
CA THR A 136 -14.26 31.50 1.87
C THR A 136 -15.32 30.40 1.83
N ARG A 137 -15.50 29.80 0.66
CA ARG A 137 -16.42 28.69 0.41
C ARG A 137 -15.66 27.48 -0.08
N ILE A 138 -16.17 26.30 0.27
CA ILE A 138 -15.66 25.03 -0.24
C ILE A 138 -16.28 24.78 -1.61
N VAL A 139 -15.44 24.52 -2.59
CA VAL A 139 -15.81 24.09 -3.94
C VAL A 139 -15.14 22.77 -4.26
N LEU A 140 -15.76 21.99 -5.17
CA LEU A 140 -15.15 20.76 -5.63
C LEU A 140 -14.55 20.97 -7.03
N ASN A 141 -13.25 20.75 -7.14
CA ASN A 141 -12.51 20.91 -8.37
C ASN A 141 -12.91 19.84 -9.40
N ARG A 142 -13.31 20.29 -10.59
CA ARG A 142 -13.64 19.41 -11.73
C ARG A 142 -12.51 19.29 -12.75
N ASP A 143 -11.49 20.11 -12.65
CA ASP A 143 -10.38 20.16 -13.59
C ASP A 143 -9.25 19.20 -13.20
N LEU A 144 -9.26 18.70 -11.95
CA LEU A 144 -8.28 17.74 -11.48
C LEU A 144 -8.47 16.39 -12.19
N LYS A 145 -7.42 15.95 -12.87
CA LYS A 145 -7.41 14.73 -13.67
C LYS A 145 -6.90 13.54 -12.87
N ALA A 146 -7.28 12.34 -13.31
CA ALA A 146 -6.76 11.10 -12.76
C ALA A 146 -5.22 11.04 -12.87
N GLN A 147 -4.57 10.66 -11.79
CA GLN A 147 -3.15 10.31 -11.80
C GLN A 147 -2.92 9.16 -12.78
N ARG A 148 -1.83 9.24 -13.55
CA ARG A 148 -1.45 8.22 -14.52
C ARG A 148 -0.12 7.58 -14.11
N SER A 149 -0.03 6.25 -14.21
CA SER A 149 1.22 5.56 -13.96
C SER A 149 1.51 4.47 -14.99
N VAL A 150 2.76 4.43 -15.45
CA VAL A 150 3.32 3.32 -16.21
C VAL A 150 4.11 2.44 -15.24
N ARG A 151 3.90 1.13 -15.33
CA ARG A 151 4.59 0.16 -14.48
C ARG A 151 5.24 -0.91 -15.33
N VAL A 152 6.44 -1.31 -14.92
CA VAL A 152 7.15 -2.48 -15.44
C VAL A 152 7.59 -3.31 -14.26
N VAL A 153 7.32 -4.61 -14.30
CA VAL A 153 7.71 -5.58 -13.26
C VAL A 153 8.37 -6.75 -13.95
N LEU A 154 9.60 -7.05 -13.54
CA LEU A 154 10.34 -8.24 -13.90
C LEU A 154 10.45 -9.12 -12.68
N GLY A 155 9.95 -10.33 -12.72
CA GLY A 155 9.93 -11.22 -11.58
C GLY A 155 10.25 -12.65 -11.95
N GLY A 156 10.50 -13.46 -10.91
CA GLY A 156 10.67 -14.89 -11.07
C GLY A 156 10.46 -15.63 -9.77
N ASP A 157 10.03 -16.87 -9.93
CA ASP A 157 9.92 -17.84 -8.85
C ASP A 157 10.88 -18.99 -9.11
N TYR A 158 11.49 -19.48 -8.04
CA TYR A 158 12.28 -20.71 -8.03
C TYR A 158 11.73 -21.63 -6.97
N TYR A 159 11.21 -22.76 -7.41
CA TYR A 159 10.71 -23.83 -6.54
C TYR A 159 11.82 -24.87 -6.35
N PHE A 160 12.13 -25.20 -5.11
CA PHE A 160 13.18 -26.16 -4.78
C PHE A 160 12.85 -26.94 -3.51
N ARG A 161 13.61 -27.99 -3.29
CA ARG A 161 13.58 -28.74 -2.03
C ARG A 161 14.89 -28.56 -1.28
N ALA A 162 14.77 -28.21 0.00
CA ALA A 162 15.86 -28.22 0.96
C ALA A 162 15.44 -29.04 2.18
N TRP A 163 16.33 -29.89 2.67
CA TRP A 163 16.03 -30.82 3.77
C TRP A 163 14.79 -31.70 3.52
N GLY A 164 14.54 -32.06 2.25
CA GLY A 164 13.37 -32.84 1.84
C GLY A 164 12.04 -32.06 1.80
N ARG A 165 12.02 -30.75 2.07
CA ARG A 165 10.83 -29.89 2.21
C ARG A 165 10.70 -28.90 1.04
N PRO A 166 9.47 -28.45 0.73
CA PRO A 166 9.26 -27.51 -0.35
C PRO A 166 9.60 -26.07 0.08
N PHE A 167 10.31 -25.38 -0.81
CA PHE A 167 10.62 -23.95 -0.70
C PHE A 167 10.31 -23.23 -2.00
N LYS A 168 9.96 -21.95 -1.89
CA LYS A 168 9.79 -21.04 -3.00
C LYS A 168 10.56 -19.76 -2.73
N LEU A 169 11.48 -19.42 -3.62
CA LEU A 169 12.12 -18.11 -3.66
C LEU A 169 11.45 -17.28 -4.75
N THR A 170 10.92 -16.11 -4.39
CA THR A 170 10.40 -15.11 -5.31
C THR A 170 11.32 -13.91 -5.32
N ALA A 171 11.66 -13.41 -6.51
CA ALA A 171 12.40 -12.16 -6.69
C ALA A 171 11.66 -11.30 -7.72
N GLU A 172 11.41 -10.03 -7.40
CA GLU A 172 10.73 -9.09 -8.28
C GLU A 172 11.44 -7.73 -8.27
N ALA A 173 11.82 -7.25 -9.45
CA ALA A 173 12.30 -5.89 -9.65
C ALA A 173 11.21 -5.09 -10.34
N TYR A 174 10.97 -3.88 -9.90
CA TYR A 174 9.90 -3.06 -10.47
C TYR A 174 10.35 -1.61 -10.66
N TYR A 175 9.72 -1.00 -11.66
CA TYR A 175 9.78 0.43 -11.91
C TYR A 175 8.38 0.96 -12.16
N LYS A 176 8.03 2.07 -11.50
CA LYS A 176 6.77 2.79 -11.65
C LYS A 176 7.08 4.26 -11.87
N TYR A 177 6.64 4.81 -12.99
CA TYR A 177 6.61 6.24 -13.22
C TYR A 177 5.17 6.75 -13.03
N ILE A 178 5.01 7.89 -12.38
CA ILE A 178 3.71 8.51 -12.11
C ILE A 178 3.76 9.95 -12.61
N ASP A 179 2.77 10.32 -13.39
CA ASP A 179 2.53 11.72 -13.77
C ASP A 179 1.12 12.17 -13.35
N ARG A 180 0.84 13.43 -13.55
CA ARG A 180 -0.41 14.07 -13.13
C ARG A 180 -0.68 13.88 -11.63
N MET A 181 0.36 13.83 -10.83
CA MET A 181 0.22 13.86 -9.38
C MET A 181 -0.19 15.26 -8.94
N GLU A 182 -1.00 15.32 -7.91
CA GLU A 182 -1.30 16.57 -7.21
C GLU A 182 -0.26 16.79 -6.11
N SER A 183 0.29 17.99 -6.04
CA SER A 183 1.16 18.36 -4.92
C SER A 183 0.32 18.77 -3.69
N TYR A 184 0.94 18.70 -2.54
CA TYR A 184 0.33 19.16 -1.29
C TYR A 184 1.38 19.75 -0.36
N THR A 185 0.91 20.56 0.55
CA THR A 185 1.69 21.07 1.68
C THR A 185 1.07 20.57 2.99
N VAL A 186 1.90 20.43 4.00
CA VAL A 186 1.44 20.09 5.34
C VAL A 186 1.61 21.32 6.22
N ASP A 187 0.48 21.85 6.68
CA ASP A 187 0.41 22.96 7.63
C ASP A 187 -0.04 22.43 8.99
N ASN A 188 0.91 22.25 9.89
CA ASN A 188 0.73 21.56 11.16
C ASN A 188 0.24 20.12 10.93
N VAL A 189 -1.04 19.83 11.22
CA VAL A 189 -1.67 18.51 10.99
C VAL A 189 -2.55 18.45 9.75
N ARG A 190 -2.67 19.56 9.01
CA ARG A 190 -3.52 19.68 7.83
C ARG A 190 -2.75 19.44 6.55
N VAL A 191 -3.30 18.59 5.70
CA VAL A 191 -2.83 18.44 4.32
C VAL A 191 -3.64 19.39 3.45
N ARG A 192 -2.93 20.30 2.78
CA ARG A 192 -3.49 21.25 1.81
C ARG A 192 -3.06 20.84 0.41
N TYR A 193 -3.99 20.42 -0.39
CA TYR A 193 -3.77 20.03 -1.77
C TYR A 193 -3.70 21.26 -2.68
N SER A 194 -2.92 21.17 -3.76
CA SER A 194 -2.73 22.26 -4.71
C SER A 194 -3.92 22.46 -5.66
N GLY A 195 -4.80 21.48 -5.78
CA GLY A 195 -5.88 21.47 -6.77
C GLY A 195 -5.40 21.32 -8.20
N LYS A 196 -4.14 20.94 -8.45
CA LYS A 196 -3.53 20.86 -9.77
C LYS A 196 -2.71 19.61 -9.97
N ASN A 197 -2.74 19.07 -11.18
CA ASN A 197 -1.85 17.97 -11.57
C ASN A 197 -0.44 18.49 -11.88
N ASP A 198 0.26 19.00 -10.91
CA ASP A 198 1.49 19.78 -11.02
C ASP A 198 2.76 19.01 -10.63
N SER A 199 2.65 17.73 -10.30
CA SER A 199 3.75 16.92 -9.83
C SER A 199 3.90 15.60 -10.58
N GLN A 200 5.08 15.04 -10.52
CA GLN A 200 5.45 13.75 -11.09
C GLN A 200 6.35 12.97 -10.13
N GLY A 201 6.38 11.66 -10.25
CA GLY A 201 7.18 10.81 -9.38
C GLY A 201 7.60 9.51 -10.03
N TYR A 202 8.52 8.82 -9.39
CA TYR A 202 8.87 7.45 -9.72
C TYR A 202 9.15 6.64 -8.46
N GLY A 203 8.94 5.33 -8.59
CA GLY A 203 9.37 4.35 -7.61
C GLY A 203 10.07 3.19 -8.32
N ALA A 204 11.18 2.74 -7.76
CA ALA A 204 11.92 1.57 -8.23
C ALA A 204 12.35 0.74 -7.04
N GLY A 205 12.31 -0.57 -7.15
CA GLY A 205 12.68 -1.44 -6.04
C GLY A 205 12.89 -2.89 -6.44
N LEU A 206 13.33 -3.64 -5.44
CA LEU A 206 13.54 -5.08 -5.49
C LEU A 206 12.90 -5.72 -4.27
N ASP A 207 12.06 -6.71 -4.51
CA ASP A 207 11.42 -7.52 -3.48
C ASP A 207 11.94 -8.96 -3.56
N LEU A 208 12.38 -9.50 -2.42
CA LEU A 208 12.80 -10.88 -2.27
C LEU A 208 11.94 -11.54 -1.20
N LYS A 209 11.43 -12.74 -1.49
CA LYS A 209 10.66 -13.52 -0.52
C LYS A 209 11.04 -15.00 -0.60
N LEU A 210 11.47 -15.53 0.53
CA LEU A 210 11.63 -16.97 0.74
C LEU A 210 10.43 -17.47 1.54
N TYR A 211 9.69 -18.41 0.99
CA TYR A 211 8.57 -19.09 1.62
C TYR A 211 8.84 -20.58 1.66
N GLY A 212 8.46 -21.25 2.74
CA GLY A 212 8.57 -22.70 2.82
C GLY A 212 8.43 -23.25 4.23
N GLU A 213 8.56 -24.56 4.34
CA GLU A 213 8.50 -25.28 5.59
C GLU A 213 9.89 -25.36 6.25
N LEU A 214 10.24 -24.35 7.07
CA LEU A 214 11.44 -24.44 7.92
C LEU A 214 11.30 -25.53 9.00
N VAL A 215 10.07 -25.71 9.47
CA VAL A 215 9.67 -26.83 10.34
C VAL A 215 8.60 -27.65 9.62
N PRO A 216 8.63 -28.99 9.63
CA PRO A 216 7.65 -29.81 8.94
C PRO A 216 6.21 -29.46 9.32
N GLY A 217 5.36 -29.14 8.31
CA GLY A 217 3.96 -28.77 8.52
C GLY A 217 3.73 -27.37 9.11
N ALA A 218 4.78 -26.53 9.21
CA ALA A 218 4.67 -25.14 9.65
C ALA A 218 5.25 -24.20 8.59
N ASP A 219 4.37 -23.46 7.92
CA ASP A 219 4.75 -22.47 6.91
C ASP A 219 5.45 -21.28 7.55
N SER A 220 6.60 -20.92 7.00
CA SER A 220 7.39 -19.77 7.41
C SER A 220 7.80 -18.95 6.20
N TRP A 221 8.07 -17.68 6.39
CA TRP A 221 8.57 -16.85 5.31
C TRP A 221 9.49 -15.73 5.82
N ILE A 222 10.39 -15.34 4.95
CA ILE A 222 11.29 -14.21 5.10
C ILE A 222 11.12 -13.31 3.89
N SER A 223 10.98 -12.02 4.10
CA SER A 223 10.84 -11.02 3.04
C SER A 223 11.82 -9.89 3.27
N PHE A 224 12.46 -9.47 2.20
CA PHE A 224 13.31 -8.28 2.16
C PHE A 224 12.91 -7.44 0.95
N SER A 225 12.67 -6.16 1.18
CA SER A 225 12.32 -5.19 0.14
C SER A 225 13.26 -4.00 0.19
N THR A 226 13.68 -3.53 -0.97
CA THR A 226 14.35 -2.23 -1.09
C THR A 226 13.66 -1.38 -2.13
N MET A 227 13.48 -0.08 -1.84
CA MET A 227 12.74 0.83 -2.69
C MET A 227 13.34 2.23 -2.63
N VAL A 228 13.36 2.90 -3.78
CA VAL A 228 13.57 4.34 -3.90
C VAL A 228 12.32 4.95 -4.50
N ALA A 229 11.72 5.95 -3.85
CA ALA A 229 10.57 6.68 -4.36
C ALA A 229 10.84 8.19 -4.30
N ARG A 230 10.72 8.86 -5.44
CA ARG A 230 11.02 10.28 -5.57
C ARG A 230 9.89 11.01 -6.27
N GLN A 231 9.75 12.28 -5.93
CA GLN A 231 8.77 13.17 -6.56
C GLN A 231 9.35 14.57 -6.79
N ARG A 232 8.80 15.28 -7.77
CA ARG A 232 9.15 16.68 -8.04
C ARG A 232 8.00 17.40 -8.75
N PRO A 233 7.97 18.74 -8.75
CA PRO A 233 7.09 19.53 -9.62
C PRO A 233 7.35 19.25 -11.10
N ILE A 234 6.31 19.32 -11.95
CA ILE A 234 6.43 19.12 -13.40
C ILE A 234 7.32 20.18 -14.04
N ASN A 235 7.25 21.40 -13.55
CA ASN A 235 7.99 22.55 -14.10
C ASN A 235 9.50 22.51 -13.77
N GLY A 236 10.00 21.42 -13.23
CA GLY A 236 11.39 21.25 -12.83
C GLY A 236 11.58 21.40 -11.33
N GLY A 237 12.82 21.23 -10.88
CA GLY A 237 13.18 21.26 -9.47
C GLY A 237 13.89 19.97 -9.04
N ALA A 238 14.38 19.97 -7.82
CA ALA A 238 15.08 18.83 -7.26
C ALA A 238 14.11 17.64 -7.01
N TRP A 239 14.61 16.45 -7.22
CA TRP A 239 13.92 15.24 -6.81
C TRP A 239 13.98 15.10 -5.29
N ILE A 240 12.83 15.09 -4.64
CA ILE A 240 12.70 14.91 -3.20
C ILE A 240 12.18 13.51 -2.86
N PRO A 241 12.51 12.96 -1.69
CA PRO A 241 11.93 11.68 -1.25
C PRO A 241 10.42 11.75 -1.17
N SER A 242 9.73 10.69 -1.60
CA SER A 242 8.31 10.54 -1.31
C SER A 242 8.11 10.38 0.20
N PRO A 243 7.09 10.99 0.82
CA PRO A 243 6.86 10.90 2.26
C PRO A 243 6.73 9.48 2.80
N THR A 244 6.31 8.56 1.94
CA THR A 244 6.14 7.14 2.28
C THR A 244 7.33 6.26 1.87
N GLU A 245 8.44 6.86 1.42
CA GLU A 245 9.63 6.09 1.03
C GLU A 245 10.24 5.38 2.25
N SER A 246 10.39 4.06 2.17
CA SER A 246 11.21 3.26 3.09
C SER A 246 12.20 2.47 2.23
N ARG A 247 13.50 2.81 2.33
CA ARG A 247 14.51 2.24 1.41
C ARG A 247 14.75 0.76 1.64
N TYR A 248 14.55 0.28 2.86
CA TYR A 248 14.62 -1.15 3.15
C TYR A 248 13.61 -1.55 4.20
N ASN A 249 13.04 -2.73 3.98
CA ASN A 249 12.05 -3.34 4.82
C ASN A 249 12.38 -4.84 4.93
N PHE A 250 12.50 -5.33 6.14
CA PHE A 250 12.68 -6.75 6.43
C PHE A 250 11.52 -7.24 7.27
N SER A 251 10.93 -8.34 6.87
CA SER A 251 9.90 -8.99 7.68
C SER A 251 10.05 -10.52 7.64
N MET A 252 9.74 -11.14 8.75
CA MET A 252 9.82 -12.58 8.91
C MET A 252 8.65 -13.09 9.75
N LEU A 253 8.07 -14.19 9.32
CA LEU A 253 7.22 -15.06 10.13
C LEU A 253 7.87 -16.43 10.22
N PHE A 254 8.24 -16.81 11.41
CA PHE A 254 8.67 -18.18 11.72
C PHE A 254 7.59 -18.86 12.54
N GLN A 255 7.22 -20.08 12.16
CA GLN A 255 6.27 -20.90 12.89
C GLN A 255 6.92 -22.24 13.27
N ASP A 256 6.58 -22.71 14.45
CA ASP A 256 7.04 -23.97 14.99
C ASP A 256 5.95 -24.59 15.87
N TYR A 257 6.09 -25.86 16.18
CA TYR A 257 5.27 -26.58 17.16
C TYR A 257 6.14 -27.53 17.99
N LEU A 258 5.69 -27.81 19.20
CA LEU A 258 6.39 -28.80 20.01
C LEU A 258 6.11 -30.22 19.46
N PRO A 259 7.13 -31.00 19.09
CA PRO A 259 6.94 -32.37 18.56
C PRO A 259 6.13 -33.29 19.50
N GLN A 260 6.32 -33.09 20.81
CA GLN A 260 5.59 -33.85 21.85
C GLN A 260 4.16 -33.33 22.08
N LEU A 261 3.85 -32.09 21.65
CA LEU A 261 2.58 -31.43 21.82
C LEU A 261 2.21 -30.62 20.58
N PRO A 262 1.88 -31.28 19.45
CA PRO A 262 1.66 -30.61 18.16
C PRO A 262 0.46 -29.65 18.14
N GLN A 263 -0.39 -29.67 19.18
CA GLN A 263 -1.47 -28.72 19.37
C GLN A 263 -0.98 -27.33 19.82
N LEU A 264 0.23 -27.26 20.40
CA LEU A 264 0.83 -26.00 20.82
C LEU A 264 1.77 -25.52 19.73
N LYS A 265 1.33 -24.46 19.04
CA LYS A 265 2.07 -23.79 17.97
C LYS A 265 2.63 -22.49 18.47
N PHE A 266 3.88 -22.19 18.11
CA PHE A 266 4.53 -20.92 18.36
C PHE A 266 4.72 -20.15 17.06
N HIS A 267 4.70 -18.84 17.14
CA HIS A 267 5.13 -17.99 16.03
C HIS A 267 5.97 -16.82 16.53
N LEU A 268 7.00 -16.52 15.76
CA LEU A 268 7.87 -15.39 15.92
C LEU A 268 7.70 -14.49 14.69
N LYS A 269 7.31 -13.24 14.92
CA LYS A 269 7.25 -12.21 13.88
C LYS A 269 8.36 -11.21 14.10
N MET A 270 9.05 -10.84 13.04
CA MET A 270 10.05 -9.77 13.07
C MET A 270 9.72 -8.76 11.99
N LEU A 271 9.84 -7.48 12.33
CA LEU A 271 9.67 -6.37 11.40
C LEU A 271 10.74 -5.31 11.68
N PHE A 272 11.52 -5.01 10.63
CA PHE A 272 12.51 -3.95 10.63
C PHE A 272 12.28 -3.10 9.38
N ALA A 273 12.03 -1.81 9.55
CA ALA A 273 11.82 -0.90 8.44
C ALA A 273 12.61 0.38 8.65
N GLU A 274 13.19 0.90 7.58
CA GLU A 274 13.81 2.22 7.63
C GLU A 274 12.77 3.29 7.94
N GLY A 275 13.15 4.27 8.74
CA GLY A 275 12.31 5.40 9.08
C GLY A 275 11.95 6.26 7.86
N GLN A 276 10.78 6.87 7.90
CA GLN A 276 10.28 7.74 6.84
C GLN A 276 11.16 9.00 6.70
N PRO A 277 11.26 9.57 5.51
CA PRO A 277 11.98 10.83 5.30
C PRO A 277 11.23 12.00 5.91
N TYR A 278 11.95 12.94 6.46
CA TYR A 278 11.43 14.23 6.90
C TYR A 278 12.33 15.37 6.45
N TYR A 279 11.78 16.56 6.32
CA TYR A 279 12.52 17.77 6.00
C TYR A 279 12.73 18.59 7.27
N ALA A 280 13.98 18.95 7.56
CA ALA A 280 14.36 19.73 8.76
C ALA A 280 14.66 21.20 8.39
N PRO A 281 13.64 22.08 8.29
CA PRO A 281 13.82 23.44 7.77
C PRO A 281 14.59 24.34 8.72
N ARG A 282 14.56 24.06 10.04
CA ARG A 282 15.16 24.97 11.05
C ARG A 282 16.65 24.76 11.25
N ASN A 283 17.13 23.54 11.14
CA ASN A 283 18.52 23.22 11.54
C ASN A 283 19.49 23.08 10.37
N SER A 284 19.09 22.47 9.29
CA SER A 284 20.00 22.14 8.19
C SER A 284 19.42 22.39 6.81
N GLN A 285 18.10 22.67 6.69
CA GLN A 285 17.37 22.72 5.43
C GLN A 285 17.64 21.46 4.57
N ALA A 286 17.73 20.33 5.22
CA ALA A 286 18.10 19.06 4.61
C ALA A 286 17.07 17.98 4.90
N TRP A 287 17.07 16.96 4.05
CA TRP A 287 16.27 15.77 4.26
C TRP A 287 16.96 14.84 5.25
N GLY A 288 16.28 14.50 6.34
CA GLY A 288 16.64 13.48 7.30
C GLY A 288 15.75 12.24 7.20
N ARG A 289 16.03 11.26 8.07
CA ARG A 289 15.18 10.10 8.23
C ARG A 289 14.86 9.85 9.68
N MET A 290 13.63 9.44 9.94
CA MET A 290 13.18 8.99 11.25
C MET A 290 14.00 7.77 11.69
N PRO A 291 14.11 7.49 12.99
CA PRO A 291 14.70 6.25 13.48
C PRO A 291 14.05 5.01 12.85
N MET A 292 14.84 3.95 12.71
CA MET A 292 14.34 2.68 12.19
C MET A 292 13.24 2.11 13.08
N TYR A 293 12.15 1.70 12.47
CA TYR A 293 11.10 0.93 13.13
C TYR A 293 11.57 -0.51 13.37
N LYS A 294 11.44 -1.00 14.60
CA LYS A 294 11.88 -2.33 15.02
C LYS A 294 10.79 -2.98 15.87
N ARG A 295 10.42 -4.20 15.53
CA ARG A 295 9.44 -4.94 16.32
C ARG A 295 9.68 -6.43 16.24
N ILE A 296 9.61 -7.10 17.38
CA ILE A 296 9.60 -8.55 17.49
C ILE A 296 8.39 -8.93 18.34
N ASP A 297 7.55 -9.81 17.79
CA ASP A 297 6.37 -10.35 18.46
C ASP A 297 6.54 -11.86 18.64
N LEU A 298 6.12 -12.35 19.78
CA LEU A 298 6.10 -13.79 20.07
C LEU A 298 4.69 -14.22 20.45
N GLY A 299 4.19 -15.25 19.83
CA GLY A 299 2.88 -15.79 20.14
C GLY A 299 2.86 -17.31 20.28
N ALA A 300 1.89 -17.78 21.03
CA ALA A 300 1.59 -19.18 21.20
C ALA A 300 0.09 -19.42 20.97
N THR A 301 -0.22 -20.49 20.23
CA THR A 301 -1.61 -20.89 19.95
C THR A 301 -1.79 -22.33 20.38
N TYR A 302 -2.71 -22.58 21.28
CA TYR A 302 -3.12 -23.95 21.65
C TYR A 302 -4.42 -24.30 20.97
N ILE A 303 -4.41 -25.44 20.25
CA ILE A 303 -5.54 -25.92 19.45
C ILE A 303 -6.20 -27.09 20.17
N PHE A 304 -7.46 -26.91 20.56
CA PHE A 304 -8.32 -27.95 21.14
C PHE A 304 -9.16 -28.59 20.04
N ASN A 305 -9.12 -29.91 19.96
CA ASN A 305 -10.00 -30.69 19.09
C ASN A 305 -10.63 -31.86 19.85
N ALA A 306 -11.53 -32.61 19.20
CA ALA A 306 -12.22 -33.72 19.84
C ALA A 306 -11.28 -34.82 20.33
N GLN A 307 -10.05 -34.91 19.84
CA GLN A 307 -9.04 -35.86 20.28
C GLN A 307 -8.31 -35.44 21.54
N THR A 308 -8.10 -34.10 21.72
CA THR A 308 -7.30 -33.54 22.80
C THR A 308 -8.12 -33.06 23.99
N ALA A 309 -9.40 -32.79 23.80
CA ALA A 309 -10.27 -32.26 24.88
C ALA A 309 -11.53 -33.09 25.05
N LYS A 310 -11.61 -33.83 26.17
CA LYS A 310 -12.76 -34.68 26.48
C LYS A 310 -14.11 -33.94 26.49
N PHE A 311 -14.12 -32.67 26.90
CA PHE A 311 -15.32 -31.83 26.89
C PHE A 311 -15.84 -31.54 25.48
N MET A 312 -14.97 -31.53 24.48
CA MET A 312 -15.36 -31.35 23.08
C MET A 312 -16.08 -32.54 22.47
N ARG A 313 -15.86 -33.74 23.03
CA ARG A 313 -16.53 -34.97 22.56
C ARG A 313 -18.03 -34.96 22.88
N ALA A 314 -18.42 -34.35 24.01
CA ALA A 314 -19.80 -34.40 24.52
C ALA A 314 -20.70 -33.27 24.01
N ALA A 315 -20.17 -32.06 23.85
CA ALA A 315 -20.98 -30.85 23.68
C ALA A 315 -21.06 -30.31 22.25
N SER A 316 -20.12 -30.64 21.35
CA SER A 316 -20.02 -29.85 20.11
C SER A 316 -19.72 -30.63 18.82
N ALA A 317 -19.78 -31.95 18.84
CA ALA A 317 -19.44 -32.78 17.68
C ALA A 317 -20.26 -32.49 16.39
N LYS A 318 -21.38 -31.77 16.51
CA LYS A 318 -22.22 -31.35 15.35
C LYS A 318 -21.91 -29.98 14.80
N HIS A 319 -21.37 -29.05 15.61
CA HIS A 319 -21.28 -27.63 15.20
C HIS A 319 -19.88 -27.02 15.31
N VAL A 320 -19.03 -27.47 16.22
CA VAL A 320 -17.68 -26.92 16.41
C VAL A 320 -16.63 -28.01 16.28
N LYS A 321 -15.81 -27.95 15.25
CA LYS A 321 -14.74 -28.93 14.98
C LYS A 321 -13.47 -28.66 15.78
N GLN A 322 -13.21 -27.40 16.11
CA GLN A 322 -11.94 -26.96 16.70
C GLN A 322 -12.13 -25.68 17.49
N TRP A 323 -11.40 -25.54 18.60
CA TRP A 323 -11.23 -24.32 19.37
C TRP A 323 -9.76 -23.98 19.40
N ALA A 324 -9.42 -22.68 19.46
CA ALA A 324 -8.06 -22.23 19.64
C ALA A 324 -8.01 -21.13 20.66
N ILE A 325 -7.01 -21.15 21.52
CA ILE A 325 -6.64 -20.02 22.40
C ILE A 325 -5.29 -19.52 21.93
N GLN A 326 -5.21 -18.24 21.63
CA GLN A 326 -3.98 -17.60 21.20
C GLN A 326 -3.57 -16.54 22.22
N PHE A 327 -2.29 -16.55 22.57
CA PHE A 327 -1.64 -15.53 23.37
C PHE A 327 -0.52 -14.91 22.51
N GLU A 328 -0.41 -13.58 22.48
CA GLU A 328 0.59 -12.89 21.71
C GLU A 328 1.16 -11.71 22.49
N VAL A 329 2.46 -11.60 22.54
CA VAL A 329 3.21 -10.49 23.11
C VAL A 329 3.78 -9.66 21.98
N PHE A 330 3.30 -8.42 21.85
CA PHE A 330 3.78 -7.48 20.86
C PHE A 330 4.99 -6.71 21.39
N ASN A 331 5.96 -6.45 20.50
CA ASN A 331 7.16 -5.69 20.82
C ASN A 331 7.90 -6.27 22.04
N LEU A 332 8.18 -7.56 22.02
CA LEU A 332 8.78 -8.34 23.12
C LEU A 332 10.05 -7.67 23.70
N VAL A 333 10.84 -7.00 22.87
CA VAL A 333 12.08 -6.35 23.27
C VAL A 333 11.84 -4.96 23.88
N GLY A 334 10.63 -4.41 23.75
CA GLY A 334 10.26 -3.09 24.31
C GLY A 334 10.95 -1.92 23.59
N TRP A 335 11.29 -2.05 22.30
CA TRP A 335 11.88 -0.94 21.56
C TRP A 335 10.92 0.25 21.48
N LYS A 336 11.46 1.43 21.74
CA LYS A 336 10.74 2.69 21.55
C LYS A 336 10.77 3.03 20.05
N ASN A 337 9.62 2.86 19.39
CA ASN A 337 9.44 3.29 18.01
C ASN A 337 8.86 4.69 17.98
N VAL A 338 9.29 5.50 17.02
CA VAL A 338 8.68 6.81 16.74
C VAL A 338 7.50 6.56 15.81
N ASN A 339 6.34 7.03 16.23
CA ASN A 339 5.12 6.97 15.43
C ASN A 339 4.98 8.23 14.56
#